data_096eb288d05ffb4b88ba6569fcdeae72
#
_entry.id   096eb288d05ffb4b88ba6569fcdeae72
#
_cell.length_a   1.000
_cell.length_b   1.000
_cell.length_c   1.000
_cell.angle_alpha   90.00
_cell.angle_beta   90.00
_cell.angle_gamma   90.00
#
_symmetry.space_group_name_H-M   'P 1'
#
loop_
_entity.id
_entity.type
_entity.pdbx_description
1 polymer ?
#
loop_
_entity_poly.entity_id
_entity_poly.type
_entity_poly.pdbx_seq_one_letter_code
_entity_poly.pdbx_strand_id
1 'polypeptide(L)'
;MQEHLPGIPVERWAAVPGFDRYEVSDRGRVRRMPRVLQVERAGGVHDRHLSPVCVRARMAAGRLQVALDAGNGTRRVRGVARLLLLAFRSDGPAG
;
A
#
# COMPACT_ATOMS: atom_id res chain seq x y z
N MET A 1 23.68 3.33 2.37
CA MET A 1 23.31 4.43 3.23
C MET A 1 22.39 5.36 2.50
N GLN A 2 21.32 5.72 3.13
CA GLN A 2 20.37 6.64 2.53
C GLN A 2 20.77 8.06 2.82
N GLU A 3 20.73 8.86 1.80
CA GLU A 3 20.99 10.26 1.96
C GLU A 3 19.71 11.04 1.79
N HIS A 4 19.47 11.95 2.69
CA HIS A 4 18.32 12.82 2.61
C HIS A 4 18.79 14.21 2.31
N LEU A 5 18.23 14.78 1.28
CA LEU A 5 18.49 16.17 1.02
C LEU A 5 17.74 17.01 2.04
N PRO A 6 18.40 18.03 2.62
CA PRO A 6 17.74 18.88 3.59
C PRO A 6 16.46 19.48 3.00
N GLY A 7 15.41 19.44 3.78
CA GLY A 7 14.14 20.02 3.34
C GLY A 7 13.26 19.10 2.52
N ILE A 8 13.73 17.90 2.20
CA ILE A 8 12.91 16.94 1.47
C ILE A 8 12.46 15.86 2.44
N PRO A 9 11.19 15.81 2.79
CA PRO A 9 10.71 14.80 3.74
C PRO A 9 10.75 13.41 3.13
N VAL A 10 10.99 12.44 3.98
CA VAL A 10 10.93 11.04 3.58
C VAL A 10 9.48 10.66 3.36
N GLU A 11 9.24 9.93 2.28
CA GLU A 11 7.89 9.45 2.01
C GLU A 11 7.48 8.47 3.10
N ARG A 12 6.30 8.68 3.66
CA ARG A 12 5.77 7.86 4.71
C ARG A 12 4.66 6.98 4.16
N TRP A 13 4.62 5.74 4.65
CA TRP A 13 3.64 4.76 4.21
C TRP A 13 2.82 4.29 5.40
N ALA A 14 1.54 4.10 5.19
CA ALA A 14 0.64 3.62 6.24
C ALA A 14 -0.30 2.57 5.67
N ALA A 15 -0.69 1.63 6.50
CA ALA A 15 -1.60 0.58 6.08
C ALA A 15 -2.96 1.17 5.70
N VAL A 16 -3.55 0.60 4.66
CA VAL A 16 -4.89 1.02 4.24
C VAL A 16 -5.91 0.30 5.09
N PRO A 17 -6.73 1.01 5.86
CA PRO A 17 -7.73 0.35 6.69
C PRO A 17 -8.68 -0.51 5.86
N GLY A 18 -8.90 -1.74 6.30
CA GLY A 18 -9.76 -2.66 5.58
C GLY A 18 -9.09 -3.39 4.43
N PHE A 19 -7.84 -3.05 4.11
CA PHE A 19 -7.11 -3.70 3.02
C PHE A 19 -5.69 -3.98 3.51
N ASP A 20 -5.53 -5.01 4.29
CA ASP A 20 -4.28 -5.26 5.01
C ASP A 20 -3.07 -5.41 4.13
N ARG A 21 -3.27 -5.77 2.87
CA ARG A 21 -2.15 -6.03 1.97
C ARG A 21 -1.68 -4.79 1.24
N TYR A 22 -2.28 -3.65 1.54
CA TYR A 22 -1.98 -2.42 0.82
C TYR A 22 -1.52 -1.34 1.76
N GLU A 23 -0.65 -0.48 1.26
CA GLU A 23 -0.22 0.73 1.95
C GLU A 23 -0.36 1.92 1.03
N VAL A 24 -0.61 3.07 1.61
CA VAL A 24 -0.68 4.32 0.87
C VAL A 24 0.36 5.27 1.45
N SER A 25 1.02 6.03 0.58
CA SER A 25 2.03 6.99 1.02
C SER A 25 1.43 8.37 1.16
N ASP A 26 2.13 9.20 1.93
CA ASP A 26 1.70 10.60 2.09
C ASP A 26 1.87 11.39 0.79
N ARG A 27 2.43 10.78 -0.24
CA ARG A 27 2.51 11.37 -1.57
C ARG A 27 1.45 10.84 -2.50
N GLY A 28 0.50 10.05 -1.99
CA GLY A 28 -0.60 9.57 -2.80
C GLY A 28 -0.32 8.34 -3.63
N ARG A 29 0.76 7.62 -3.33
CA ARG A 29 1.05 6.36 -4.02
C ARG A 29 0.50 5.20 -3.21
N VAL A 30 0.05 4.17 -3.91
CA VAL A 30 -0.48 2.97 -3.28
C VAL A 30 0.37 1.80 -3.72
N ARG A 31 0.68 0.91 -2.78
CA ARG A 31 1.45 -0.28 -3.10
C ARG A 31 0.84 -1.49 -2.41
N ARG A 32 0.99 -2.64 -3.07
CA ARG A 32 0.60 -3.90 -2.47
C ARG A 32 1.82 -4.48 -1.78
N MET A 33 1.66 -4.82 -0.53
CA MET A 33 2.78 -5.34 0.24
C MET A 33 3.04 -6.79 -0.12
N PRO A 34 4.31 -7.21 -0.08
CA PRO A 34 4.63 -8.59 -0.34
C PRO A 34 4.13 -9.47 0.78
N ARG A 35 3.85 -10.70 0.45
CA ARG A 35 3.57 -11.71 1.44
C ARG A 35 4.55 -12.85 1.26
N VAL A 36 4.77 -13.56 2.35
CA VAL A 36 5.66 -14.70 2.31
C VAL A 36 4.87 -15.90 1.82
N LEU A 37 5.34 -16.50 0.74
CA LEU A 37 4.74 -17.70 0.21
C LEU A 37 5.61 -18.87 0.60
N GLN A 38 4.99 -19.91 1.16
CA GLN A 38 5.71 -21.13 1.48
C GLN A 38 5.69 -22.02 0.25
N VAL A 39 6.85 -22.36 -0.22
CA VAL A 39 7.00 -23.19 -1.41
C VAL A 39 7.60 -24.52 -0.96
N GLU A 40 6.89 -25.60 -1.25
CA GLU A 40 7.35 -26.94 -0.91
C GLU A 40 8.19 -27.48 -2.05
N ARG A 41 9.39 -27.87 -1.74
CA ARG A 41 10.30 -28.40 -2.73
C ARG A 41 10.97 -29.64 -2.18
N ALA A 42 11.72 -30.32 -3.04
CA ALA A 42 12.38 -31.56 -2.65
C ALA A 42 13.24 -31.42 -1.41
N GLY A 43 13.78 -30.27 -1.16
CA GLY A 43 14.62 -30.04 0.02
C GLY A 43 13.87 -29.51 1.23
N GLY A 44 12.53 -29.41 1.17
CA GLY A 44 11.76 -28.92 2.29
C GLY A 44 10.90 -27.75 1.91
N VAL A 45 10.42 -27.02 2.92
CA VAL A 45 9.57 -25.87 2.72
C VAL A 45 10.41 -24.62 2.78
N HIS A 46 10.27 -23.77 1.79
CA HIS A 46 11.00 -22.51 1.71
C HIS A 46 10.05 -21.34 1.65
N ASP A 47 10.43 -20.24 2.30
CA ASP A 47 9.67 -19.01 2.24
C ASP A 47 10.11 -18.22 1.02
N ARG A 48 9.12 -17.73 0.28
CA ARG A 48 9.41 -16.90 -0.87
C ARG A 48 8.91 -15.49 -0.57
N HIS A 49 9.82 -14.53 -0.64
CA HIS A 49 9.51 -13.14 -0.39
C HIS A 49 9.30 -12.41 -1.70
N LEU A 50 8.18 -11.70 -1.79
CA LEU A 50 7.85 -10.93 -2.97
C LEU A 50 8.08 -9.45 -2.69
N SER A 51 8.48 -8.73 -3.72
CA SER A 51 8.69 -7.30 -3.59
C SER A 51 7.38 -6.55 -3.58
N PRO A 52 7.33 -5.38 -2.94
CA PRO A 52 6.14 -4.55 -3.04
C PRO A 52 5.88 -4.14 -4.48
N VAL A 53 4.63 -4.02 -4.84
CA VAL A 53 4.23 -3.66 -6.19
C VAL A 53 3.37 -2.42 -6.12
N CYS A 54 3.78 -1.37 -6.84
CA CYS A 54 2.98 -0.16 -6.91
C CYS A 54 1.70 -0.43 -7.69
N VAL A 55 0.59 0.03 -7.13
CA VAL A 55 -0.70 -0.10 -7.78
C VAL A 55 -0.92 1.15 -8.61
N ARG A 56 -1.25 0.96 -9.87
CA ARG A 56 -1.46 2.09 -10.75
C ARG A 56 -2.80 2.75 -10.43
N ALA A 57 -2.75 4.05 -10.15
CA ALA A 57 -3.96 4.83 -9.98
C ALA A 57 -4.42 5.33 -11.34
N ARG A 58 -5.71 5.52 -11.50
CA ARG A 58 -6.26 6.04 -12.72
C ARG A 58 -7.21 7.18 -12.40
N MET A 59 -7.31 8.11 -13.32
CA MET A 59 -8.21 9.23 -13.16
C MET A 59 -9.61 8.82 -13.59
N ALA A 60 -10.57 9.06 -12.74
CA ALA A 60 -11.97 8.80 -13.06
C ALA A 60 -12.79 9.87 -12.40
N ALA A 61 -13.69 10.48 -13.13
CA ALA A 61 -14.57 11.55 -12.62
C ALA A 61 -13.77 12.65 -11.94
N GLY A 62 -12.60 12.99 -12.48
CA GLY A 62 -11.77 14.05 -11.94
C GLY A 62 -10.99 13.67 -10.68
N ARG A 63 -10.95 12.40 -10.30
CA ARG A 63 -10.27 11.96 -9.09
C ARG A 63 -9.41 10.75 -9.37
N LEU A 64 -8.29 10.67 -8.66
CA LEU A 64 -7.43 9.50 -8.73
C LEU A 64 -8.05 8.36 -7.94
N GLN A 65 -8.14 7.20 -8.55
CA GLN A 65 -8.74 6.02 -7.95
C GLN A 65 -7.84 4.81 -8.16
N VAL A 66 -7.92 3.87 -7.23
CA VAL A 66 -7.21 2.61 -7.34
C VAL A 66 -8.20 1.47 -7.11
N ALA A 67 -7.92 0.34 -7.75
CA ALA A 67 -8.70 -0.88 -7.53
C ALA A 67 -7.90 -1.76 -6.58
N LEU A 68 -8.49 -2.11 -5.45
CA LEU A 68 -7.86 -2.91 -4.44
C LEU A 68 -8.55 -4.27 -4.33
N ASP A 69 -7.75 -5.30 -4.16
CA ASP A 69 -8.25 -6.65 -4.02
C ASP A 69 -8.70 -6.85 -2.57
N ALA A 70 -9.94 -7.22 -2.36
CA ALA A 70 -10.47 -7.40 -1.02
C ALA A 70 -10.16 -8.78 -0.43
N GLY A 71 -9.40 -9.60 -1.14
CA GLY A 71 -8.95 -10.86 -0.58
C GLY A 71 -9.69 -12.10 -1.05
N ASN A 72 -10.81 -11.94 -1.69
CA ASN A 72 -11.58 -13.09 -2.18
C ASN A 72 -11.91 -12.95 -3.65
N GLY A 73 -11.04 -12.32 -4.40
CA GLY A 73 -11.26 -12.10 -5.81
C GLY A 73 -12.14 -10.90 -6.11
N THR A 74 -12.64 -10.23 -5.10
CA THR A 74 -13.48 -9.05 -5.27
C THR A 74 -12.61 -7.80 -5.27
N ARG A 75 -12.82 -6.94 -6.23
CA ARG A 75 -12.09 -5.68 -6.31
C ARG A 75 -12.98 -4.55 -5.82
N ARG A 76 -12.35 -3.64 -5.09
CA ARG A 76 -13.00 -2.43 -4.61
C ARG A 76 -12.27 -1.22 -5.11
N VAL A 77 -13.00 -0.29 -5.67
CA VAL A 77 -12.41 0.97 -6.17
C VAL A 77 -12.48 1.99 -5.06
N ARG A 78 -11.35 2.65 -4.80
CA ARG A 78 -11.26 3.65 -3.74
C ARG A 78 -10.52 4.87 -4.25
N GLY A 79 -10.98 6.04 -3.82
CA GLY A 79 -10.28 7.26 -4.14
C GLY A 79 -9.00 7.38 -3.34
N VAL A 80 -7.92 7.81 -3.99
CA VAL A 80 -6.62 7.93 -3.33
C VAL A 80 -6.69 8.93 -2.18
N ALA A 81 -7.36 10.06 -2.38
CA ALA A 81 -7.47 11.06 -1.32
C ALA A 81 -8.16 10.49 -0.08
N ARG A 82 -9.16 9.66 -0.29
CA ARG A 82 -9.85 9.05 0.84
C ARG A 82 -8.95 8.05 1.56
N LEU A 83 -8.17 7.29 0.81
CA LEU A 83 -7.23 6.36 1.45
C LEU A 83 -6.21 7.09 2.30
N LEU A 84 -5.74 8.23 1.80
CA LEU A 84 -4.82 9.05 2.57
C LEU A 84 -5.44 9.50 3.89
N LEU A 85 -6.66 9.98 3.83
CA LEU A 85 -7.36 10.40 5.03
C LEU A 85 -7.51 9.27 6.03
N LEU A 86 -7.91 8.10 5.54
CA LEU A 86 -8.15 6.98 6.44
C LEU A 86 -6.86 6.44 7.02
N ALA A 87 -5.81 6.38 6.21
CA ALA A 87 -4.57 5.76 6.64
C ALA A 87 -3.78 6.64 7.61
N PHE A 88 -3.75 7.95 7.36
CA PHE A 88 -2.95 8.85 8.17
C PHE A 88 -3.74 9.57 9.25
N ARG A 89 -5.03 9.43 9.22
CA ARG A 89 -5.88 10.09 10.21
C ARG A 89 -5.66 9.55 11.61
N SER A 90 -5.44 8.25 11.69
CA SER A 90 -5.26 7.61 12.99
C SER A 90 -3.91 7.91 13.59
N ASP A 91 -2.98 8.42 12.81
CA ASP A 91 -1.69 8.85 13.32
C ASP A 91 -1.74 10.24 13.89
N GLY A 92 -2.78 10.94 13.58
CA GLY A 92 -2.88 12.29 14.05
C GLY A 92 -3.03 12.29 15.54
N PRO A 93 -2.59 13.35 16.18
CA PRO A 93 -2.91 13.53 17.56
C PRO A 93 -4.40 13.51 17.66
N ALA A 94 -4.87 12.70 18.53
CA ALA A 94 -6.29 12.65 18.72
C ALA A 94 -6.73 14.04 19.06
N GLY A 95 -6.82 14.72 18.28
CA GLY A 95 -7.18 16.10 18.59
C GLY A 95 -7.63 16.43 17.36
#